data_060e60f4d1d859be65d8cd1f5bc63887
#
_entry.id   060e60f4d1d859be65d8cd1f5bc63887
#
_cell.length_a   1.000
_cell.length_b   1.000
_cell.length_c   1.000
_cell.angle_alpha   90.00
_cell.angle_beta   90.00
_cell.angle_gamma   90.00
#
_symmetry.space_group_name_H-M   'P 1'
#
loop_
_entity.id
_entity.type
_entity.pdbx_description
1 polymer ?
#
loop_
_entity_poly.entity_id
_entity_poly.type
_entity_poly.pdbx_seq_one_letter_code
_entity_poly.pdbx_strand_id
1 'polypeptide(L)'
;RRQRQMCIRDSRSSLRARIETYPECFWLLIDGEIVMAFINGFATDRRDLTDDMYEDAAQHNPQGDWQMIFGVDTAPKYQHRGCASTLMRKVIEDTRAAGRKGLVLTCKDRLVGFYAQFGYEDEGISESTHGDVVWHQMRLTF
;
A
#
# COMPACT_ATOMS: atom_id res chain seq x y z
N ARG A 1 -8.12 -1.56 -15.55
CA ARG A 1 -8.24 -2.10 -14.66
C ARG A 1 -7.46 -1.87 -13.47
N ARG A 2 -7.24 -2.79 -12.71
CA ARG A 2 -6.59 -2.61 -11.56
C ARG A 2 -5.21 -2.33 -11.68
N GLN A 3 -4.58 -2.95 -12.58
CA GLN A 3 -3.28 -2.71 -12.84
C GLN A 3 -3.04 -1.35 -13.29
N ARG A 4 -3.97 -0.77 -14.02
CA ARG A 4 -3.82 0.55 -14.44
C ARG A 4 -3.77 1.53 -13.33
N GLN A 5 -4.54 1.31 -12.29
CA GLN A 5 -4.57 2.19 -11.20
C GLN A 5 -3.23 2.25 -10.52
N MET A 6 -2.55 1.12 -10.45
CA MET A 6 -1.26 1.08 -9.91
C MET A 6 -0.27 1.75 -10.82
N CYS A 7 -0.36 1.54 -12.11
CA CYS A 7 0.58 2.10 -13.05
C CYS A 7 0.52 3.60 -13.16
N ILE A 8 -0.57 4.23 -12.82
CA ILE A 8 -0.65 5.66 -12.84
C ILE A 8 0.36 6.24 -11.86
N ARG A 9 0.56 5.60 -10.71
CA ARG A 9 1.45 6.10 -9.67
C ARG A 9 2.80 5.42 -9.67
N ASP A 10 2.90 4.24 -10.25
CA ASP A 10 4.11 3.44 -10.22
C ASP A 10 4.55 3.10 -11.63
N SER A 11 5.73 3.54 -12.00
CA SER A 11 6.32 3.12 -13.27
C SER A 11 6.99 1.78 -13.04
N ARG A 12 7.32 1.09 -14.14
CA ARG A 12 8.02 -0.16 -14.07
C ARG A 12 9.38 0.01 -13.39
N SER A 13 10.07 1.10 -13.69
CA SER A 13 11.38 1.34 -13.09
C SER A 13 11.24 1.65 -11.60
N SER A 14 10.18 2.33 -11.16
CA SER A 14 9.96 2.60 -9.76
C SER A 14 9.69 1.32 -9.00
N LEU A 15 8.91 0.40 -9.58
CA LEU A 15 8.64 -0.88 -8.94
C LEU A 15 9.91 -1.71 -8.81
N ARG A 16 10.72 -1.72 -9.86
CA ARG A 16 11.98 -2.46 -9.82
C ARG A 16 12.89 -1.91 -8.74
N ALA A 17 13.03 -0.60 -8.64
CA ALA A 17 13.87 0.02 -7.64
C ALA A 17 13.41 -0.36 -6.24
N ARG A 18 12.11 -0.40 -6.03
CA ARG A 18 11.56 -0.76 -4.72
C ARG A 18 11.82 -2.22 -4.38
N ILE A 19 11.63 -3.13 -5.33
CA ILE A 19 11.87 -4.54 -5.11
C ILE A 19 13.35 -4.80 -4.77
N GLU A 20 14.25 -4.11 -5.44
CA GLU A 20 15.67 -4.27 -5.20
C GLU A 20 16.10 -3.68 -3.88
N THR A 21 15.45 -2.63 -3.43
CA THR A 21 15.84 -1.91 -2.22
C THR A 21 15.20 -2.48 -0.97
N TYR A 22 13.92 -2.84 -1.04
CA TYR A 22 13.20 -3.35 0.14
C TYR A 22 12.19 -4.42 -0.23
N PRO A 23 12.67 -5.58 -0.67
CA PRO A 23 11.75 -6.67 -1.04
C PRO A 23 10.86 -7.12 0.12
N GLU A 24 11.28 -6.87 1.35
CA GLU A 24 10.51 -7.25 2.52
C GLU A 24 9.19 -6.45 2.62
N CYS A 25 9.03 -5.38 1.87
CA CYS A 25 7.80 -4.60 1.86
C CYS A 25 6.93 -4.92 0.66
N PHE A 26 7.07 -6.14 0.11
CA PHE A 26 6.22 -6.64 -0.95
C PHE A 26 5.54 -7.90 -0.45
N TRP A 27 4.22 -7.94 -0.53
CA TRP A 27 3.44 -9.09 -0.10
C TRP A 27 2.67 -9.62 -1.30
N LEU A 28 2.74 -10.94 -1.50
CA LEU A 28 2.09 -11.59 -2.63
C LEU A 28 1.16 -12.67 -2.14
N LEU A 29 0.00 -12.79 -2.77
CA LEU A 29 -0.89 -13.91 -2.55
C LEU A 29 -0.83 -14.73 -3.84
N ILE A 30 -0.35 -15.97 -3.75
CA ILE A 30 -0.05 -16.80 -4.90
C ILE A 30 -0.82 -18.10 -4.88
N ASP A 31 -1.32 -18.51 -6.05
CA ASP A 31 -1.95 -19.80 -6.23
C ASP A 31 -1.15 -20.49 -7.35
N GLY A 32 -0.32 -21.45 -6.99
CA GLY A 32 0.57 -22.11 -7.96
C GLY A 32 1.58 -21.09 -8.48
N GLU A 33 1.50 -20.80 -9.78
CA GLU A 33 2.37 -19.81 -10.39
C GLU A 33 1.67 -18.49 -10.66
N ILE A 34 0.43 -18.36 -10.18
CA ILE A 34 -0.36 -17.17 -10.46
C ILE A 34 -0.36 -16.24 -9.27
N VAL A 35 -0.05 -14.97 -9.51
CA VAL A 35 -0.14 -13.95 -8.48
C VAL A 35 -1.60 -13.46 -8.46
N MET A 36 -2.31 -13.77 -7.39
CA MET A 36 -3.72 -13.40 -7.25
C MET A 36 -3.87 -11.96 -6.80
N ALA A 37 -2.97 -11.52 -5.92
CA ALA A 37 -3.01 -10.17 -5.38
C ALA A 37 -1.62 -9.80 -4.89
N PHE A 38 -1.33 -8.49 -4.84
CA PHE A 38 -0.11 -8.08 -4.18
C PHE A 38 -0.27 -6.69 -3.57
N ILE A 39 0.49 -6.45 -2.52
CA ILE A 39 0.50 -5.18 -1.80
C ILE A 39 1.96 -4.77 -1.66
N ASN A 40 2.26 -3.52 -1.88
CA ASN A 40 3.62 -3.04 -1.72
C ASN A 40 3.67 -1.65 -1.11
N GLY A 41 4.82 -1.30 -0.56
CA GLY A 41 5.06 0.00 0.02
C GLY A 41 6.48 0.09 0.52
N PHE A 42 6.73 0.92 1.51
CA PHE A 42 8.01 0.94 2.20
C PHE A 42 7.79 1.45 3.64
N ALA A 43 8.84 1.37 4.44
CA ALA A 43 8.78 1.85 5.82
C ALA A 43 9.52 3.18 5.93
N THR A 44 9.06 4.05 6.81
CA THR A 44 9.67 5.36 7.00
C THR A 44 9.29 5.93 8.37
N ASP A 45 10.05 6.89 8.83
CA ASP A 45 9.70 7.62 10.04
C ASP A 45 8.78 8.79 9.74
N ARG A 46 8.57 9.12 8.46
CA ARG A 46 7.67 10.21 8.11
C ARG A 46 6.26 9.79 8.40
N ARG A 47 5.50 10.70 8.97
CA ARG A 47 4.16 10.36 9.40
C ARG A 47 3.13 10.27 8.28
N ASP A 48 3.29 11.10 7.26
CA ASP A 48 2.30 11.18 6.20
C ASP A 48 2.85 10.68 4.87
N LEU A 49 1.98 10.06 4.08
CA LEU A 49 2.34 9.54 2.79
C LEU A 49 2.28 10.66 1.75
N THR A 50 3.38 10.87 1.05
CA THR A 50 3.46 11.93 0.04
C THR A 50 3.83 11.34 -1.31
N ASP A 51 3.52 12.06 -2.37
CA ASP A 51 3.71 11.56 -3.73
C ASP A 51 5.18 11.26 -4.06
N ASP A 52 6.11 12.03 -3.50
CA ASP A 52 7.53 11.81 -3.78
C ASP A 52 8.02 10.45 -3.30
N MET A 53 7.36 9.84 -2.34
CA MET A 53 7.76 8.53 -1.84
C MET A 53 7.61 7.45 -2.88
N TYR A 54 6.68 7.60 -3.81
CA TYR A 54 6.46 6.59 -4.84
C TYR A 54 7.64 6.43 -5.79
N GLU A 55 8.41 7.49 -5.95
CA GLU A 55 9.51 7.49 -6.91
C GLU A 55 10.89 7.50 -6.27
N ASP A 56 10.97 7.49 -4.95
CA ASP A 56 12.25 7.60 -4.27
C ASP A 56 12.41 6.48 -3.24
N ALA A 57 12.89 5.35 -3.71
CA ALA A 57 13.10 4.19 -2.85
C ALA A 57 14.13 4.46 -1.76
N ALA A 58 14.97 5.46 -1.93
CA ALA A 58 15.97 5.79 -0.94
C ALA A 58 15.36 6.33 0.35
N GLN A 59 14.09 6.72 0.35
CA GLN A 59 13.43 7.18 1.56
C GLN A 59 13.04 6.02 2.48
N HIS A 60 13.17 4.78 2.01
CA HIS A 60 12.86 3.63 2.84
C HIS A 60 13.81 3.54 4.03
N ASN A 61 13.26 3.37 5.21
CA ASN A 61 14.02 3.19 6.43
C ASN A 61 13.55 1.90 7.09
N PRO A 62 14.36 0.83 7.10
CA PRO A 62 13.93 -0.45 7.69
C PRO A 62 13.55 -0.34 9.16
N GLN A 63 14.02 0.70 9.84
CA GLN A 63 13.69 0.91 11.26
C GLN A 63 12.55 1.92 11.41
N GLY A 64 11.89 2.27 10.32
CA GLY A 64 10.85 3.29 10.34
C GLY A 64 9.63 2.91 11.13
N ASP A 65 8.94 3.90 11.66
CA ASP A 65 7.75 3.70 12.49
C ASP A 65 6.50 3.37 11.68
N TRP A 66 6.45 3.79 10.43
CA TRP A 66 5.22 3.67 9.64
C TRP A 66 5.44 2.86 8.37
N GLN A 67 4.53 1.91 8.14
CA GLN A 67 4.53 1.16 6.89
C GLN A 67 3.62 1.91 5.92
N MET A 68 4.21 2.49 4.89
CA MET A 68 3.44 3.13 3.84
C MET A 68 2.99 2.07 2.86
N ILE A 69 1.76 2.16 2.38
CA ILE A 69 1.20 1.25 1.40
C ILE A 69 1.00 2.03 0.11
N PHE A 70 1.71 1.62 -0.94
CA PHE A 70 1.65 2.31 -2.23
C PHE A 70 0.64 1.69 -3.18
N GLY A 71 0.44 0.41 -3.12
CA GLY A 71 -0.47 -0.25 -4.03
C GLY A 71 -1.08 -1.49 -3.42
N VAL A 72 -2.38 -1.67 -3.70
CA VAL A 72 -3.12 -2.86 -3.32
C VAL A 72 -3.79 -3.32 -4.61
N ASP A 73 -3.36 -4.46 -5.14
CA ASP A 73 -3.82 -4.89 -6.45
C ASP A 73 -4.26 -6.34 -6.44
N THR A 74 -5.33 -6.63 -7.17
CA THR A 74 -5.85 -7.99 -7.30
C THR A 74 -6.02 -8.27 -8.78
N ALA A 75 -5.55 -9.42 -9.23
CA ALA A 75 -5.72 -9.82 -10.63
C ALA A 75 -7.21 -9.87 -10.94
N PRO A 76 -7.61 -9.46 -12.15
CA PRO A 76 -9.05 -9.37 -12.48
C PRO A 76 -9.83 -10.64 -12.22
N LYS A 77 -9.23 -11.80 -12.47
CA LYS A 77 -9.89 -13.07 -12.28
C LYS A 77 -10.22 -13.34 -10.83
N TYR A 78 -9.50 -12.72 -9.92
CA TYR A 78 -9.63 -12.98 -8.48
C TYR A 78 -10.29 -11.83 -7.70
N GLN A 79 -10.84 -10.85 -8.39
CA GLN A 79 -11.52 -9.75 -7.74
C GLN A 79 -12.78 -10.25 -7.07
N HIS A 80 -13.18 -9.60 -6.00
CA HIS A 80 -14.41 -9.89 -5.25
C HIS A 80 -14.41 -11.27 -4.59
N ARG A 81 -13.22 -11.81 -4.33
CA ARG A 81 -13.07 -13.11 -3.65
C ARG A 81 -12.35 -12.96 -2.31
N GLY A 82 -12.19 -11.74 -1.84
CA GLY A 82 -11.55 -11.52 -0.56
C GLY A 82 -10.03 -11.61 -0.58
N CYS A 83 -9.42 -11.67 -1.77
CA CYS A 83 -7.96 -11.79 -1.86
C CYS A 83 -7.24 -10.59 -1.27
N ALA A 84 -7.70 -9.38 -1.61
CA ALA A 84 -7.08 -8.17 -1.08
C ALA A 84 -7.24 -8.10 0.44
N SER A 85 -8.39 -8.51 0.95
CA SER A 85 -8.64 -8.49 2.39
C SER A 85 -7.75 -9.49 3.12
N THR A 86 -7.60 -10.68 2.57
CA THR A 86 -6.75 -11.71 3.15
C THR A 86 -5.31 -11.21 3.20
N LEU A 87 -4.84 -10.63 2.11
CA LEU A 87 -3.47 -10.16 2.05
C LEU A 87 -3.25 -8.95 2.96
N MET A 88 -4.22 -8.05 3.01
CA MET A 88 -4.11 -6.87 3.88
C MET A 88 -3.99 -7.28 5.36
N ARG A 89 -4.72 -8.31 5.78
CA ARG A 89 -4.60 -8.78 7.16
C ARG A 89 -3.20 -9.29 7.45
N LYS A 90 -2.58 -9.95 6.47
CA LYS A 90 -1.22 -10.43 6.62
C LYS A 90 -0.23 -9.28 6.70
N VAL A 91 -0.42 -8.25 5.88
CA VAL A 91 0.42 -7.05 5.90
C VAL A 91 0.35 -6.39 7.28
N ILE A 92 -0.85 -6.28 7.82
CA ILE A 92 -1.06 -5.66 9.13
C ILE A 92 -0.37 -6.48 10.21
N GLU A 93 -0.51 -7.81 10.13
CA GLU A 93 0.11 -8.68 11.10
C GLU A 93 1.63 -8.58 11.07
N ASP A 94 2.21 -8.59 9.88
CA ASP A 94 3.66 -8.50 9.71
C ASP A 94 4.18 -7.14 10.16
N THR A 95 3.43 -6.07 9.91
CA THR A 95 3.81 -4.73 10.32
C THR A 95 3.82 -4.61 11.85
N ARG A 96 2.82 -5.21 12.49
CA ARG A 96 2.75 -5.21 13.93
C ARG A 96 3.92 -6.01 14.52
N ALA A 97 4.23 -7.16 13.91
CA ALA A 97 5.34 -7.99 14.36
C ALA A 97 6.69 -7.30 14.20
N ALA A 98 6.80 -6.40 13.23
CA ALA A 98 8.02 -5.64 13.01
C ALA A 98 8.18 -4.50 14.03
N GLY A 99 7.19 -4.27 14.88
CA GLY A 99 7.28 -3.24 15.92
C GLY A 99 6.99 -1.83 15.43
N ARG A 100 6.39 -1.68 14.26
CA ARG A 100 6.07 -0.35 13.74
C ARG A 100 4.84 0.22 14.44
N LYS A 101 4.64 1.50 14.31
CA LYS A 101 3.49 2.17 14.93
C LYS A 101 2.20 1.95 14.18
N GLY A 102 2.28 1.68 12.91
CA GLY A 102 1.08 1.43 12.11
C GLY A 102 1.33 1.52 10.62
N LEU A 103 0.24 1.69 9.88
CA LEU A 103 0.26 1.72 8.43
C LEU A 103 -0.45 2.97 7.93
N VAL A 104 -0.02 3.48 6.77
CA VAL A 104 -0.62 4.65 6.15
C VAL A 104 -0.81 4.36 4.66
N LEU A 105 -1.96 4.74 4.13
CA LEU A 105 -2.21 4.62 2.70
C LEU A 105 -3.06 5.80 2.24
N THR A 106 -3.17 5.97 0.93
CA THR A 106 -4.15 6.89 0.37
C THR A 106 -5.07 6.09 -0.53
N CYS A 107 -6.34 6.45 -0.57
CA CYS A 107 -7.31 5.75 -1.38
C CYS A 107 -8.36 6.71 -1.92
N LYS A 108 -9.08 6.26 -2.93
CA LYS A 108 -10.19 7.02 -3.47
C LYS A 108 -11.34 6.96 -2.49
N ASP A 109 -12.20 7.97 -2.58
CA ASP A 109 -13.35 8.09 -1.68
C ASP A 109 -14.16 6.81 -1.57
N ARG A 110 -14.41 6.13 -2.67
CA ARG A 110 -15.24 4.92 -2.66
C ARG A 110 -14.60 3.74 -1.91
N LEU A 111 -13.32 3.83 -1.58
CA LEU A 111 -12.63 2.76 -0.89
C LEU A 111 -12.42 3.02 0.60
N VAL A 112 -12.86 4.18 1.09
CA VAL A 112 -12.71 4.52 2.49
C VAL A 112 -13.36 3.45 3.39
N GLY A 113 -14.58 3.02 3.03
CA GLY A 113 -15.27 1.99 3.80
C GLY A 113 -14.56 0.66 3.80
N PHE A 114 -13.94 0.31 2.67
CA PHE A 114 -13.21 -0.95 2.56
C PHE A 114 -12.03 -0.96 3.55
N TYR A 115 -11.26 0.13 3.61
CA TYR A 115 -10.11 0.16 4.50
C TYR A 115 -10.53 0.37 5.95
N ALA A 116 -11.65 1.05 6.19
CA ALA A 116 -12.12 1.26 7.55
C ALA A 116 -12.43 -0.06 8.26
N GLN A 117 -12.81 -1.09 7.52
CA GLN A 117 -13.13 -2.38 8.14
C GLN A 117 -11.91 -3.04 8.80
N PHE A 118 -10.69 -2.64 8.42
CA PHE A 118 -9.48 -3.18 9.02
C PHE A 118 -9.00 -2.35 10.21
N GLY A 119 -9.66 -1.23 10.49
CA GLY A 119 -9.25 -0.34 11.57
C GLY A 119 -8.57 0.92 11.12
N TYR A 120 -8.47 1.15 9.81
CA TYR A 120 -7.92 2.40 9.31
C TYR A 120 -8.89 3.53 9.58
N GLU A 121 -8.36 4.68 9.96
CA GLU A 121 -9.17 5.88 10.19
C GLU A 121 -8.93 6.86 9.04
N ASP A 122 -10.02 7.46 8.56
CA ASP A 122 -9.94 8.44 7.47
C ASP A 122 -9.46 9.77 8.05
N GLU A 123 -8.29 10.19 7.63
CA GLU A 123 -7.70 11.44 8.09
C GLU A 123 -8.04 12.63 7.17
N GLY A 124 -8.91 12.39 6.21
CA GLY A 124 -9.37 13.44 5.33
C GLY A 124 -8.62 13.46 4.01
N ILE A 125 -8.84 14.51 3.24
CA ILE A 125 -8.29 14.62 1.91
C ILE A 125 -6.79 14.84 1.98
N SER A 126 -6.06 13.96 1.28
CA SER A 126 -4.62 14.03 1.20
C SER A 126 -4.18 15.16 0.27
N GLU A 127 -2.94 15.61 0.43
CA GLU A 127 -2.37 16.59 -0.46
C GLU A 127 -1.98 15.99 -1.81
N SER A 128 -2.10 14.67 -1.97
CA SER A 128 -1.79 14.03 -3.24
C SER A 128 -2.73 14.56 -4.31
N THR A 129 -2.17 14.94 -5.45
CA THR A 129 -2.97 15.43 -6.56
C THR A 129 -2.81 14.52 -7.77
N HIS A 130 -2.26 13.33 -7.56
CA HIS A 130 -1.96 12.44 -8.66
C HIS A 130 -3.21 12.08 -9.44
N GLY A 131 -3.19 12.30 -10.74
CA GLY A 131 -4.29 11.93 -11.62
C GLY A 131 -5.54 12.79 -11.46
N ASP A 132 -5.43 13.98 -10.86
CA ASP A 132 -6.56 14.86 -10.61
C ASP A 132 -7.67 14.16 -9.84
N VAL A 133 -7.32 13.22 -8.98
CA VAL A 133 -8.26 12.46 -8.19
C VAL A 133 -8.15 12.90 -6.74
N VAL A 134 -9.27 12.93 -6.06
CA VAL A 134 -9.28 13.22 -4.63
C VAL A 134 -8.86 11.96 -3.89
N TRP A 135 -7.82 12.08 -3.09
CA TRP A 135 -7.29 10.96 -2.32
C TRP A 135 -7.48 11.23 -0.84
N HIS A 136 -7.93 10.22 -0.12
CA HIS A 136 -8.05 10.28 1.34
C HIS A 136 -6.85 9.58 1.95
N GLN A 137 -6.26 10.19 2.97
CA GLN A 137 -5.21 9.50 3.71
C GLN A 137 -5.87 8.71 4.83
N MET A 138 -5.50 7.46 4.96
CA MET A 138 -6.04 6.60 6.00
C MET A 138 -4.89 6.02 6.81
N ARG A 139 -5.09 5.93 8.11
CA ARG A 139 -4.06 5.47 9.04
C ARG A 139 -4.60 4.41 9.98
N LEU A 140 -3.84 3.34 10.13
CA LEU A 140 -4.13 2.33 11.14
C LEU A 140 -3.01 2.41 12.16
N THR A 141 -3.33 2.74 13.41
CA THR A 141 -2.34 2.87 14.47
C THR A 141 -2.50 1.72 15.44
N PHE A 142 -1.41 1.06 15.75
CA PHE A 142 -1.43 -0.06 16.70
C PHE A 142 -1.54 0.38 18.15
#